data_11d5474c3ad53e53eec03e284da1d3c1
#
_entry.id   11d5474c3ad53e53eec03e284da1d3c1
#
_cell.length_a   1.000
_cell.length_b   1.000
_cell.length_c   1.000
_cell.angle_alpha   90.00
_cell.angle_beta   90.00
_cell.angle_gamma   90.00
#
_symmetry.space_group_name_H-M   'P 1'
#
loop_
_entity.id
_entity.type
_entity.pdbx_description
1 polymer ?
#
loop_
_entity_poly.entity_id
_entity_poly.type
_entity_poly.pdbx_seq_one_letter_code
_entity_poly.pdbx_strand_id
1 'polypeptide(L)'
;VTTETYTLIFLYEKSSYAYLEGIYQDEELIPGFRPDSLEYTITLPYGTTTMPTFTYKEGIEGQTVDVETITLAENKLTHIFTVTAPDEESATAYNVLVEVALNDNSRLQTLSVKGTEIENFHADTLNYTILYPIGSSVSEFATLADIQAITEDVNATMSIYSNGEDISIQVVAEDGIHASIYTIHQ
;
A
#
# COMPACT_ATOMS: atom_id res chain seq x y z
N VAL A 1 63.18 -18.43 49.75
CA VAL A 1 62.37 -18.73 48.56
C VAL A 1 61.59 -17.50 48.20
N THR A 2 61.99 -16.85 47.09
CA THR A 2 61.22 -15.70 46.54
C THR A 2 60.11 -16.28 45.68
N THR A 3 58.86 -15.91 46.01
CA THR A 3 57.70 -16.31 45.22
C THR A 3 57.44 -15.17 44.21
N GLU A 4 57.54 -15.46 42.94
CA GLU A 4 57.13 -14.55 41.84
C GLU A 4 55.71 -14.92 41.43
N THR A 5 54.85 -13.86 41.33
CA THR A 5 53.46 -14.00 40.86
C THR A 5 53.38 -13.49 39.43
N TYR A 6 52.91 -14.30 38.54
CA TYR A 6 52.61 -13.90 37.16
C TYR A 6 51.11 -13.76 36.98
N THR A 7 50.66 -12.63 36.38
CA THR A 7 49.27 -12.43 35.96
C THR A 7 49.19 -12.65 34.47
N LEU A 8 48.38 -13.61 34.07
CA LEU A 8 48.07 -13.86 32.66
C LEU A 8 46.75 -13.17 32.32
N ILE A 9 46.76 -12.23 31.38
CA ILE A 9 45.58 -11.52 30.92
C ILE A 9 45.25 -12.05 29.53
N PHE A 10 44.06 -12.62 29.37
CA PHE A 10 43.53 -13.02 28.06
C PHE A 10 42.70 -11.86 27.53
N LEU A 11 43.13 -11.28 26.43
CA LEU A 11 42.36 -10.30 25.65
C LEU A 11 41.71 -11.05 24.47
N TYR A 12 40.44 -10.88 24.31
CA TYR A 12 39.74 -11.34 23.12
C TYR A 12 39.04 -10.16 22.45
N GLU A 13 39.01 -10.13 21.13
CA GLU A 13 38.30 -9.13 20.37
C GLU A 13 36.79 -9.45 20.43
N LYS A 14 35.99 -8.42 20.69
CA LYS A 14 34.56 -8.51 20.58
C LYS A 14 34.16 -8.63 19.10
N SER A 15 33.06 -9.33 18.81
CA SER A 15 32.57 -9.50 17.44
C SER A 15 32.04 -8.20 16.87
N SER A 16 32.35 -7.94 15.59
CA SER A 16 31.78 -6.84 14.79
C SER A 16 30.53 -7.26 14.02
N TYR A 17 29.97 -8.45 14.27
CA TYR A 17 28.78 -8.93 13.59
C TYR A 17 27.53 -8.18 14.09
N ALA A 18 26.93 -7.37 13.21
CA ALA A 18 25.77 -6.50 13.52
C ALA A 18 24.53 -6.86 12.69
N TYR A 19 24.27 -8.14 12.46
CA TYR A 19 23.09 -8.58 11.69
C TYR A 19 22.17 -9.42 12.56
N LEU A 20 20.83 -9.29 12.30
CA LEU A 20 19.80 -10.10 12.94
C LEU A 20 19.75 -11.52 12.34
N GLU A 21 19.30 -12.48 13.14
CA GLU A 21 18.91 -13.81 12.65
C GLU A 21 17.53 -13.74 11.97
N GLY A 22 16.62 -12.87 12.44
CA GLY A 22 15.29 -12.71 11.88
C GLY A 22 14.56 -11.47 12.38
N ILE A 23 13.63 -10.96 11.55
CA ILE A 23 12.58 -10.03 11.93
C ILE A 23 11.26 -10.75 11.72
N TYR A 24 10.35 -10.65 12.69
CA TYR A 24 9.09 -11.40 12.72
C TYR A 24 7.91 -10.44 12.79
N GLN A 25 6.90 -10.72 11.99
CA GLN A 25 5.59 -10.08 12.03
C GLN A 25 4.60 -11.06 12.67
N ASP A 26 3.97 -10.67 13.79
CA ASP A 26 3.01 -11.52 14.51
C ASP A 26 3.51 -12.97 14.72
N GLU A 27 4.79 -13.09 15.14
CA GLU A 27 5.53 -14.35 15.38
C GLU A 27 5.96 -15.13 14.13
N GLU A 28 5.62 -14.67 12.91
CA GLU A 28 6.08 -15.26 11.66
C GLU A 28 7.26 -14.48 11.05
N LEU A 29 8.26 -15.18 10.54
CA LEU A 29 9.40 -14.53 9.87
C LEU A 29 8.90 -13.75 8.64
N ILE A 30 9.32 -12.47 8.53
CA ILE A 30 8.89 -11.65 7.40
C ILE A 30 9.31 -12.27 6.06
N PRO A 31 8.48 -12.14 5.01
CA PRO A 31 8.77 -12.76 3.72
C PRO A 31 10.12 -12.34 3.14
N GLY A 32 10.92 -13.31 2.72
CA GLY A 32 12.19 -13.07 2.06
C GLY A 32 13.29 -12.51 2.97
N PHE A 33 13.16 -12.61 4.30
CA PHE A 33 14.19 -12.14 5.22
C PHE A 33 15.56 -12.79 4.93
N ARG A 34 16.58 -11.95 4.91
CA ARG A 34 18.00 -12.33 4.83
C ARG A 34 18.81 -11.36 5.69
N PRO A 35 19.78 -11.83 6.46
CA PRO A 35 20.59 -10.98 7.33
C PRO A 35 21.29 -9.82 6.62
N ASP A 36 21.66 -10.00 5.34
CA ASP A 36 22.36 -9.02 4.51
C ASP A 36 21.43 -8.09 3.70
N SER A 37 20.11 -8.29 3.76
CA SER A 37 19.11 -7.40 3.17
C SER A 37 18.56 -6.47 4.24
N LEU A 38 18.63 -5.17 4.01
CA LEU A 38 18.35 -4.16 5.03
C LEU A 38 17.03 -3.42 4.81
N GLU A 39 16.40 -3.61 3.66
CA GLU A 39 15.16 -2.92 3.27
C GLU A 39 14.06 -3.95 2.99
N TYR A 40 12.92 -3.78 3.64
CA TYR A 40 11.73 -4.62 3.47
C TYR A 40 10.49 -3.76 3.32
N THR A 41 9.55 -4.22 2.49
CA THR A 41 8.22 -3.64 2.37
C THR A 41 7.18 -4.71 2.63
N ILE A 42 6.24 -4.40 3.52
CA ILE A 42 5.11 -5.26 3.86
C ILE A 42 3.85 -4.49 3.51
N THR A 43 3.12 -4.98 2.52
CA THR A 43 1.84 -4.41 2.11
C THR A 43 0.72 -5.21 2.76
N LEU A 44 -0.06 -4.55 3.61
CA LEU A 44 -1.25 -5.10 4.26
C LEU A 44 -2.47 -4.96 3.37
N PRO A 45 -3.47 -5.85 3.47
CA PRO A 45 -4.70 -5.74 2.70
C PRO A 45 -5.42 -4.40 2.94
N TYR A 46 -6.10 -3.88 1.90
CA TYR A 46 -6.99 -2.74 2.04
C TYR A 46 -7.99 -2.94 3.19
N GLY A 47 -8.24 -1.87 3.93
CA GLY A 47 -9.15 -1.90 5.08
C GLY A 47 -8.54 -2.43 6.37
N THR A 48 -7.25 -2.77 6.39
CA THR A 48 -6.53 -3.11 7.62
C THR A 48 -6.49 -1.88 8.55
N THR A 49 -7.06 -2.02 9.75
CA THR A 49 -7.12 -0.96 10.77
C THR A 49 -6.16 -1.14 11.92
N THR A 50 -5.58 -2.34 12.05
CA THR A 50 -4.63 -2.66 13.11
C THR A 50 -3.30 -3.04 12.51
N MET A 51 -2.27 -2.28 12.83
CA MET A 51 -0.91 -2.59 12.38
C MET A 51 -0.38 -3.82 13.13
N PRO A 52 0.36 -4.72 12.46
CA PRO A 52 0.96 -5.90 13.07
C PRO A 52 2.06 -5.50 14.06
N THR A 53 2.38 -6.43 14.95
CA THR A 53 3.52 -6.28 15.85
C THR A 53 4.78 -6.87 15.23
N PHE A 54 5.91 -6.21 15.48
CA PHE A 54 7.19 -6.67 14.99
C PHE A 54 8.12 -7.03 16.15
N THR A 55 8.78 -8.17 16.03
CA THR A 55 9.82 -8.65 16.93
C THR A 55 11.06 -9.03 16.15
N TYR A 56 12.15 -9.26 16.83
CA TYR A 56 13.41 -9.64 16.20
C TYR A 56 14.11 -10.74 16.96
N LYS A 57 15.07 -11.39 16.30
CA LYS A 57 16.01 -12.32 16.90
C LYS A 57 17.43 -11.88 16.58
N GLU A 58 18.22 -11.74 17.62
CA GLU A 58 19.64 -11.41 17.50
C GLU A 58 20.40 -12.51 16.76
N GLY A 59 21.38 -12.10 15.93
CA GLY A 59 22.22 -13.04 15.20
C GLY A 59 23.30 -13.69 16.06
N ILE A 60 23.78 -12.95 17.06
CA ILE A 60 24.74 -13.45 18.06
C ILE A 60 24.47 -12.83 19.42
N GLU A 61 24.89 -13.51 20.50
CA GLU A 61 24.82 -13.02 21.84
C GLU A 61 25.67 -11.75 22.05
N GLY A 62 25.13 -10.79 22.81
CA GLY A 62 25.80 -9.55 23.16
C GLY A 62 25.57 -8.40 22.18
N GLN A 63 24.75 -8.58 21.16
CA GLN A 63 24.22 -7.47 20.37
C GLN A 63 23.22 -6.65 21.19
N THR A 64 23.06 -5.38 20.82
CA THR A 64 21.94 -4.55 21.28
C THR A 64 21.13 -4.10 20.08
N VAL A 65 19.80 -4.04 20.23
CA VAL A 65 18.88 -3.63 19.16
C VAL A 65 17.99 -2.54 19.69
N ASP A 66 18.06 -1.38 19.04
CA ASP A 66 17.12 -0.28 19.24
C ASP A 66 16.06 -0.31 18.14
N VAL A 67 14.78 -0.13 18.51
CA VAL A 67 13.66 -0.17 17.57
C VAL A 67 12.91 1.15 17.61
N GLU A 68 12.96 1.86 16.49
CA GLU A 68 12.20 3.09 16.28
C GLU A 68 11.04 2.84 15.32
N THR A 69 9.89 3.50 15.58
CA THR A 69 8.73 3.49 14.67
C THR A 69 8.41 4.90 14.24
N ILE A 70 8.40 5.14 12.94
CA ILE A 70 8.11 6.44 12.35
C ILE A 70 6.84 6.32 11.50
N THR A 71 5.82 7.11 11.84
CA THR A 71 4.60 7.22 11.01
C THR A 71 4.88 8.17 9.85
N LEU A 72 4.74 7.68 8.62
CA LEU A 72 4.97 8.44 7.39
C LEU A 72 3.68 9.04 6.84
N ALA A 73 2.55 8.31 6.98
CA ALA A 73 1.21 8.71 6.60
C ALA A 73 0.19 7.91 7.43
N GLU A 74 -1.10 8.21 7.28
CA GLU A 74 -2.18 7.52 8.00
C GLU A 74 -2.16 5.98 7.78
N ASN A 75 -1.83 5.56 6.56
CA ASN A 75 -1.77 4.15 6.15
C ASN A 75 -0.34 3.61 6.00
N LYS A 76 0.69 4.32 6.51
CA LYS A 76 2.08 4.02 6.21
C LYS A 76 3.02 4.37 7.36
N LEU A 77 3.82 3.40 7.78
CA LEU A 77 4.87 3.60 8.79
C LEU A 77 6.14 2.81 8.44
N THR A 78 7.23 3.11 9.10
CA THR A 78 8.45 2.31 9.03
C THR A 78 8.93 1.95 10.43
N HIS A 79 9.39 0.70 10.59
CA HIS A 79 10.16 0.27 11.75
C HIS A 79 11.64 0.24 11.37
N ILE A 80 12.47 0.86 12.20
CA ILE A 80 13.93 0.86 12.05
C ILE A 80 14.52 0.04 13.19
N PHE A 81 15.21 -1.06 12.86
CA PHE A 81 15.92 -1.89 13.82
C PHE A 81 17.40 -1.58 13.70
N THR A 82 17.96 -0.82 14.64
CA THR A 82 19.38 -0.51 14.68
C THR A 82 20.07 -1.55 15.55
N VAL A 83 20.89 -2.39 14.94
CA VAL A 83 21.64 -3.46 15.56
C VAL A 83 23.06 -2.99 15.79
N THR A 84 23.51 -2.99 17.04
CA THR A 84 24.92 -2.70 17.40
C THR A 84 25.59 -3.99 17.81
N ALA A 85 26.75 -4.27 17.22
CA ALA A 85 27.56 -5.44 17.51
C ALA A 85 28.15 -5.40 18.93
N PRO A 86 28.64 -6.57 19.43
CA PRO A 86 29.31 -6.63 20.74
C PRO A 86 30.56 -5.76 20.88
N ASP A 87 31.19 -5.35 19.76
CA ASP A 87 32.33 -4.41 19.76
C ASP A 87 31.91 -2.96 20.10
N GLU A 88 30.61 -2.65 20.08
CA GLU A 88 30.02 -1.33 20.34
C GLU A 88 30.38 -0.26 19.29
N GLU A 89 31.09 -0.64 18.22
CA GLU A 89 31.53 0.24 17.14
C GLU A 89 30.80 -0.08 15.81
N SER A 90 30.53 -1.34 15.56
CA SER A 90 29.87 -1.80 14.32
C SER A 90 28.37 -1.80 14.49
N ALA A 91 27.64 -1.19 13.54
CA ALA A 91 26.19 -1.13 13.56
C ALA A 91 25.58 -1.32 12.16
N THR A 92 24.36 -1.86 12.13
CA THR A 92 23.55 -2.05 10.91
C THR A 92 22.10 -1.67 11.21
N ALA A 93 21.42 -1.02 10.28
CA ALA A 93 20.01 -0.66 10.42
C ALA A 93 19.16 -1.37 9.36
N TYR A 94 18.09 -2.03 9.80
CA TYR A 94 17.06 -2.58 8.93
C TYR A 94 15.87 -1.63 8.91
N ASN A 95 15.33 -1.37 7.72
CA ASN A 95 14.12 -0.59 7.52
C ASN A 95 12.99 -1.52 7.05
N VAL A 96 11.93 -1.61 7.82
CA VAL A 96 10.72 -2.36 7.49
C VAL A 96 9.59 -1.37 7.26
N LEU A 97 9.33 -1.07 5.99
CA LEU A 97 8.19 -0.25 5.58
C LEU A 97 6.92 -1.10 5.65
N VAL A 98 5.90 -0.59 6.34
CA VAL A 98 4.58 -1.21 6.43
C VAL A 98 3.58 -0.24 5.84
N GLU A 99 2.81 -0.68 4.86
CA GLU A 99 1.77 0.14 4.23
C GLU A 99 0.49 -0.67 4.03
N VAL A 100 -0.66 -0.01 4.19
CA VAL A 100 -1.95 -0.60 3.86
C VAL A 100 -2.25 -0.29 2.40
N ALA A 101 -2.61 -1.31 1.63
CA ALA A 101 -2.99 -1.17 0.23
C ALA A 101 -4.15 -0.18 0.08
N LEU A 102 -4.10 0.62 -0.98
CA LEU A 102 -5.19 1.49 -1.37
C LEU A 102 -6.34 0.68 -1.99
N ASN A 103 -7.54 1.26 -2.04
CA ASN A 103 -8.71 0.62 -2.62
C ASN A 103 -8.55 0.48 -4.15
N ASP A 104 -8.88 -0.69 -4.69
CA ASP A 104 -8.86 -1.01 -6.13
C ASP A 104 -10.24 -0.85 -6.82
N ASN A 105 -11.24 -0.36 -6.08
CA ASN A 105 -12.60 -0.21 -6.58
C ASN A 105 -12.74 0.98 -7.53
N SER A 106 -12.91 0.68 -8.83
CA SER A 106 -13.15 1.65 -9.91
C SER A 106 -14.59 1.64 -10.41
N ARG A 107 -15.58 1.32 -9.55
CA ARG A 107 -16.98 1.17 -9.93
C ARG A 107 -17.79 2.43 -9.67
N LEU A 108 -18.85 2.60 -10.46
CA LEU A 108 -19.93 3.56 -10.17
C LEU A 108 -20.98 2.94 -9.26
N GLN A 109 -21.43 3.68 -8.28
CA GLN A 109 -22.60 3.37 -7.46
C GLN A 109 -23.89 3.73 -8.20
N THR A 110 -23.92 4.88 -8.87
CA THR A 110 -25.09 5.36 -9.64
C THR A 110 -24.66 6.04 -10.93
N LEU A 111 -25.54 5.99 -11.93
CA LEU A 111 -25.40 6.70 -13.19
C LEU A 111 -26.76 7.19 -13.65
N SER A 112 -26.87 8.50 -13.89
CA SER A 112 -28.10 9.18 -14.34
C SER A 112 -27.84 10.05 -15.55
N VAL A 113 -28.84 10.16 -16.42
CA VAL A 113 -28.81 11.03 -17.60
C VAL A 113 -30.03 11.92 -17.57
N LYS A 114 -29.84 13.25 -17.71
CA LYS A 114 -30.90 14.26 -17.62
C LYS A 114 -31.78 14.13 -16.35
N GLY A 115 -31.12 13.78 -15.23
CA GLY A 115 -31.78 13.61 -13.94
C GLY A 115 -32.59 12.31 -13.79
N THR A 116 -32.50 11.39 -14.76
CA THR A 116 -33.15 10.07 -14.69
C THR A 116 -32.07 9.00 -14.58
N GLU A 117 -32.17 8.15 -13.56
CA GLU A 117 -31.27 7.02 -13.40
C GLU A 117 -31.40 6.04 -14.58
N ILE A 118 -30.27 5.51 -15.05
CA ILE A 118 -30.26 4.50 -16.12
C ILE A 118 -30.98 3.25 -15.64
N GLU A 119 -31.98 2.83 -16.40
CA GLU A 119 -32.76 1.64 -16.08
C GLU A 119 -31.88 0.39 -16.05
N ASN A 120 -32.01 -0.41 -14.99
CA ASN A 120 -31.21 -1.60 -14.72
C ASN A 120 -29.69 -1.31 -14.65
N PHE A 121 -29.31 -0.14 -14.11
CA PHE A 121 -27.92 0.17 -13.84
C PHE A 121 -27.28 -0.93 -12.95
N HIS A 122 -26.12 -1.40 -13.34
CA HIS A 122 -25.31 -2.34 -12.57
C HIS A 122 -23.82 -1.96 -12.67
N ALA A 123 -23.14 -1.90 -11.54
CA ALA A 123 -21.74 -1.44 -11.44
C ALA A 123 -20.76 -2.19 -12.35
N ASP A 124 -21.03 -3.46 -12.68
CA ASP A 124 -20.19 -4.28 -13.57
C ASP A 124 -20.59 -4.18 -15.05
N THR A 125 -21.66 -3.46 -15.37
CA THR A 125 -22.08 -3.22 -16.75
C THR A 125 -21.47 -1.92 -17.24
N LEU A 126 -20.58 -2.01 -18.21
CA LEU A 126 -19.80 -0.87 -18.69
C LEU A 126 -20.41 -0.16 -19.92
N ASN A 127 -21.43 -0.74 -20.55
CA ASN A 127 -22.04 -0.19 -21.76
C ASN A 127 -23.53 -0.07 -21.63
N TYR A 128 -24.05 1.12 -21.89
CA TYR A 128 -25.47 1.47 -21.86
C TYR A 128 -25.87 2.14 -23.15
N THR A 129 -27.11 1.94 -23.59
CA THR A 129 -27.64 2.59 -24.80
C THR A 129 -28.90 3.38 -24.46
N ILE A 130 -28.92 4.64 -24.84
CA ILE A 130 -30.12 5.49 -24.75
C ILE A 130 -30.80 5.50 -26.12
N LEU A 131 -32.04 5.09 -26.16
CA LEU A 131 -32.85 5.11 -27.37
C LEU A 131 -33.67 6.40 -27.44
N TYR A 132 -33.49 7.16 -28.50
CA TYR A 132 -34.27 8.34 -28.81
C TYR A 132 -35.38 8.01 -29.82
N PRO A 133 -36.54 8.72 -29.79
CA PRO A 133 -37.59 8.54 -30.79
C PRO A 133 -37.07 8.76 -32.22
N ILE A 134 -37.65 8.05 -33.17
CA ILE A 134 -37.31 8.24 -34.62
C ILE A 134 -37.62 9.71 -35.01
N GLY A 135 -36.60 10.38 -35.54
CA GLY A 135 -36.72 11.78 -35.95
C GLY A 135 -36.25 12.77 -34.90
N SER A 136 -35.72 12.29 -33.75
CA SER A 136 -35.04 13.17 -32.80
C SER A 136 -33.85 13.86 -33.45
N SER A 137 -33.65 15.13 -33.08
CA SER A 137 -32.49 15.91 -33.52
C SER A 137 -31.27 15.66 -32.59
N VAL A 138 -30.06 15.87 -33.09
CA VAL A 138 -28.83 15.75 -32.28
C VAL A 138 -28.86 16.66 -31.06
N SER A 139 -29.61 17.79 -31.12
CA SER A 139 -29.78 18.68 -29.98
C SER A 139 -30.61 18.09 -28.82
N GLU A 140 -31.30 16.99 -29.04
CA GLU A 140 -32.06 16.26 -28.01
C GLU A 140 -31.20 15.18 -27.33
N PHE A 141 -30.02 14.86 -27.88
CA PHE A 141 -29.11 13.92 -27.25
C PHE A 141 -28.59 14.47 -25.92
N ALA A 142 -28.12 13.56 -25.07
CA ALA A 142 -27.49 13.96 -23.82
C ALA A 142 -26.13 14.62 -24.08
N THR A 143 -25.80 15.59 -23.27
CA THR A 143 -24.49 16.25 -23.23
C THR A 143 -23.72 15.85 -21.98
N LEU A 144 -22.45 16.22 -21.89
CA LEU A 144 -21.65 15.94 -20.68
C LEU A 144 -22.28 16.56 -19.42
N ALA A 145 -22.96 17.70 -19.57
CA ALA A 145 -23.64 18.38 -18.45
C ALA A 145 -24.89 17.62 -17.93
N ASP A 146 -25.43 16.74 -18.75
CA ASP A 146 -26.62 15.95 -18.39
C ASP A 146 -26.27 14.68 -17.60
N ILE A 147 -24.97 14.34 -17.50
CA ILE A 147 -24.51 13.13 -16.81
C ILE A 147 -24.29 13.42 -15.34
N GLN A 148 -24.85 12.58 -14.50
CA GLN A 148 -24.61 12.54 -13.05
C GLN A 148 -24.20 11.11 -12.69
N ALA A 149 -23.04 10.96 -12.04
CA ALA A 149 -22.52 9.67 -11.60
C ALA A 149 -21.90 9.81 -10.21
N ILE A 150 -21.98 8.74 -9.45
CA ILE A 150 -21.36 8.64 -8.12
C ILE A 150 -20.51 7.37 -8.11
N THR A 151 -19.29 7.47 -7.64
CA THR A 151 -18.38 6.32 -7.44
C THR A 151 -18.78 5.52 -6.21
N GLU A 152 -18.57 4.20 -6.22
CA GLU A 152 -18.73 3.37 -5.01
C GLU A 152 -17.69 3.72 -3.94
N ASP A 153 -16.45 3.97 -4.36
CA ASP A 153 -15.39 4.44 -3.47
C ASP A 153 -15.30 5.97 -3.52
N VAL A 154 -15.37 6.61 -2.35
CA VAL A 154 -15.28 8.06 -2.19
C VAL A 154 -13.92 8.62 -2.61
N ASN A 155 -12.84 7.81 -2.53
CA ASN A 155 -11.49 8.19 -2.90
C ASN A 155 -11.19 7.94 -4.39
N ALA A 156 -12.07 7.22 -5.11
CA ALA A 156 -11.92 7.08 -6.56
C ALA A 156 -12.13 8.42 -7.27
N THR A 157 -11.39 8.63 -8.33
CA THR A 157 -11.52 9.83 -9.17
C THR A 157 -12.32 9.52 -10.43
N MET A 158 -13.07 10.52 -10.92
CA MET A 158 -13.92 10.34 -12.09
C MET A 158 -13.72 11.47 -13.09
N SER A 159 -13.74 11.13 -14.38
CA SER A 159 -13.76 12.07 -15.50
C SER A 159 -14.82 11.67 -16.52
N ILE A 160 -15.52 12.68 -17.08
CA ILE A 160 -16.57 12.49 -18.09
C ILE A 160 -16.12 13.20 -19.36
N TYR A 161 -16.16 12.49 -20.48
CA TYR A 161 -15.74 13.05 -21.78
C TYR A 161 -16.56 12.48 -22.92
N SER A 162 -16.59 13.22 -24.06
CA SER A 162 -17.26 12.79 -25.27
C SER A 162 -16.31 12.01 -26.17
N ASN A 163 -16.80 10.95 -26.79
CA ASN A 163 -16.12 10.17 -27.78
C ASN A 163 -17.03 10.01 -29.04
N GLY A 164 -17.03 11.03 -29.86
CA GLY A 164 -18.01 11.14 -30.96
C GLY A 164 -19.39 11.49 -30.42
N GLU A 165 -20.40 10.67 -30.74
CA GLU A 165 -21.76 10.80 -30.20
C GLU A 165 -21.89 10.12 -28.82
N ASP A 166 -20.97 9.24 -28.46
CA ASP A 166 -20.96 8.53 -27.19
C ASP A 166 -20.41 9.39 -26.04
N ILE A 167 -20.86 9.10 -24.84
CA ILE A 167 -20.34 9.68 -23.61
C ILE A 167 -19.63 8.60 -22.82
N SER A 168 -18.39 8.88 -22.41
CA SER A 168 -17.58 7.97 -21.59
C SER A 168 -17.34 8.57 -20.21
N ILE A 169 -17.48 7.72 -19.20
CA ILE A 169 -17.18 8.04 -17.82
C ILE A 169 -16.04 7.12 -17.36
N GLN A 170 -14.86 7.68 -17.17
CA GLN A 170 -13.73 6.96 -16.62
C GLN A 170 -13.71 7.11 -15.10
N VAL A 171 -13.62 6.00 -14.40
CA VAL A 171 -13.41 5.93 -12.95
C VAL A 171 -12.05 5.30 -12.71
N VAL A 172 -11.20 5.99 -11.94
CA VAL A 172 -9.89 5.48 -11.52
C VAL A 172 -9.95 5.27 -10.02
N ALA A 173 -9.64 4.06 -9.57
CA ALA A 173 -9.62 3.69 -8.16
C ALA A 173 -8.59 4.50 -7.36
N GLU A 174 -8.70 4.48 -6.03
CA GLU A 174 -7.78 5.16 -5.11
C GLU A 174 -6.32 4.76 -5.36
N ASP A 175 -6.05 3.49 -5.73
CA ASP A 175 -4.71 2.97 -6.00
C ASP A 175 -4.05 3.58 -7.25
N GLY A 176 -4.82 4.29 -8.10
CA GLY A 176 -4.36 4.90 -9.34
C GLY A 176 -4.03 3.91 -10.47
N ILE A 177 -4.25 2.62 -10.26
CA ILE A 177 -3.90 1.52 -11.18
C ILE A 177 -5.14 0.93 -11.83
N HIS A 178 -6.17 0.63 -11.02
CA HIS A 178 -7.41 0.06 -11.49
C HIS A 178 -8.34 1.15 -12.02
N ALA A 179 -8.88 0.93 -13.22
CA ALA A 179 -9.79 1.88 -13.85
C ALA A 179 -10.89 1.16 -14.63
N SER A 180 -12.07 1.75 -14.65
CA SER A 180 -13.22 1.32 -15.44
C SER A 180 -13.70 2.46 -16.34
N ILE A 181 -14.20 2.13 -17.53
CA ILE A 181 -14.80 3.10 -18.45
C ILE A 181 -16.21 2.66 -18.76
N TYR A 182 -17.18 3.46 -18.32
CA TYR A 182 -18.59 3.29 -18.67
C TYR A 182 -18.87 4.11 -19.93
N THR A 183 -19.55 3.51 -20.90
CA THR A 183 -19.91 4.16 -22.16
C THR A 183 -21.43 4.22 -22.30
N ILE A 184 -21.94 5.40 -22.64
CA ILE A 184 -23.34 5.64 -22.98
C ILE A 184 -23.41 5.90 -24.48
N HIS A 185 -23.99 4.96 -25.21
CA HIS A 185 -24.26 5.06 -26.65
C HIS A 185 -25.59 5.81 -26.86
N GLN A 186 -25.60 6.67 -27.88
CA GLN A 186 -26.78 7.50 -28.18
C GLN A 186 -27.25 7.32 -29.63
#